data_1fd09856ecb858790e336ea10547710a
#
_entry.id   1fd09856ecb858790e336ea10547710a
#
_cell.length_a   1.000
_cell.length_b   1.000
_cell.length_c   1.000
_cell.angle_alpha   90.00
_cell.angle_beta   90.00
_cell.angle_gamma   90.00
#
_symmetry.space_group_name_H-M   'P 1'
#
loop_
_entity.id
_entity.type
_entity.pdbx_description
1 polymer ?
#
loop_
_entity_poly.entity_id
_entity_poly.type
_entity_poly.pdbx_seq_one_letter_code
_entity_poly.pdbx_strand_id
1 'polypeptide(L)'
;MRKLLTIIIFLGISAAFRVALILLASTNLYAHGGGLDAYGCHSQSHSNSYHCHNGDYLGVVFASQEAFLRQLNSERSTKRSDRSVYKRDDYLPYWADSDGDCINTRHEVLIVESRISVTMSENGCFVVSGEWLDNATNKIFTNPEDIDIDHTVALSEAHRSGASSWTNEEKNIFANDLLNSAVLEVMEDDTNATKGDKDPSEWLPPNTEYHFDYVKKWVEIKNIYGLTFEEKEKSAIKHILGSDIEF
;
A
#
# COMPACT_ATOMS: atom_id res chain seq x y z
N MET A 1 -59.60 24.19 47.26
CA MET A 1 -58.89 25.01 48.26
C MET A 1 -57.57 24.36 48.56
N ARG A 2 -56.54 25.12 48.55
CA ARG A 2 -55.13 25.04 48.92
C ARG A 2 -54.19 25.03 47.73
N LYS A 3 -53.66 26.22 47.54
CA LYS A 3 -52.48 26.53 46.74
C LYS A 3 -51.25 26.00 47.46
N LEU A 4 -50.35 25.36 46.74
CA LEU A 4 -48.96 25.20 47.19
C LEU A 4 -48.01 25.85 46.20
N LEU A 5 -47.29 26.80 46.73
CA LEU A 5 -46.28 27.64 46.12
C LEU A 5 -45.00 26.81 46.08
N THR A 6 -44.42 26.63 44.90
CA THR A 6 -43.08 25.99 44.80
C THR A 6 -42.07 27.03 44.38
N ILE A 7 -41.15 27.25 45.28
CA ILE A 7 -40.04 28.19 45.18
C ILE A 7 -39.03 27.64 44.18
N ILE A 8 -38.67 28.49 43.21
CA ILE A 8 -37.56 28.24 42.29
C ILE A 8 -36.29 28.76 42.96
N ILE A 9 -35.38 27.84 43.25
CA ILE A 9 -34.01 28.18 43.66
C ILE A 9 -33.13 28.13 42.42
N PHE A 10 -32.68 29.29 41.97
CA PHE A 10 -31.59 29.42 41.02
C PHE A 10 -30.27 29.21 41.76
N LEU A 11 -29.56 28.12 41.45
CA LEU A 11 -28.13 28.00 41.75
C LEU A 11 -27.41 27.83 40.44
N GLY A 12 -26.70 28.84 40.03
CA GLY A 12 -25.79 28.80 38.89
C GLY A 12 -24.58 27.93 39.21
N ILE A 13 -24.33 26.98 38.34
CA ILE A 13 -23.00 26.34 38.21
C ILE A 13 -22.63 26.37 36.73
N SER A 14 -21.57 27.09 36.49
CA SER A 14 -20.89 27.19 35.20
C SER A 14 -20.20 25.88 34.86
N ALA A 15 -19.92 25.74 33.57
CA ALA A 15 -18.98 24.85 32.90
C ALA A 15 -19.47 23.47 32.43
N ALA A 16 -19.66 23.42 31.14
CA ALA A 16 -19.19 22.37 30.25
C ALA A 16 -19.55 20.91 30.59
N PHE A 17 -20.78 20.51 30.34
CA PHE A 17 -21.07 19.13 29.92
C PHE A 17 -21.89 19.16 28.63
N ARG A 18 -21.19 19.20 27.49
CA ARG A 18 -21.81 18.79 26.23
C ARG A 18 -21.94 17.26 26.29
N VAL A 19 -23.10 16.80 26.70
CA VAL A 19 -23.49 15.41 26.46
C VAL A 19 -23.65 15.28 24.96
N ALA A 20 -22.63 14.76 24.32
CA ALA A 20 -22.76 14.23 22.97
C ALA A 20 -23.69 13.03 23.07
N LEU A 21 -24.90 13.21 22.54
CA LEU A 21 -25.84 12.12 22.30
C LEU A 21 -25.21 11.24 21.21
N ILE A 22 -24.44 10.24 21.61
CA ILE A 22 -23.96 9.20 20.71
C ILE A 22 -25.20 8.38 20.34
N LEU A 23 -25.80 8.72 19.21
CA LEU A 23 -26.68 7.80 18.49
C LEU A 23 -25.80 6.61 18.11
N LEU A 24 -25.90 5.54 18.92
CA LEU A 24 -25.46 4.22 18.51
C LEU A 24 -26.36 3.76 17.33
N ALA A 25 -26.06 4.27 16.14
CA ALA A 25 -26.47 3.61 14.93
C ALA A 25 -25.70 2.29 14.91
N SER A 26 -26.36 1.20 15.26
CA SER A 26 -25.88 -0.14 14.98
C SER A 26 -25.76 -0.27 13.45
N THR A 27 -24.62 0.14 12.92
CA THR A 27 -24.27 -0.17 11.53
C THR A 27 -24.01 -1.67 11.51
N ASN A 28 -24.93 -2.40 10.87
CA ASN A 28 -24.68 -3.75 10.46
C ASN A 28 -23.41 -3.74 9.61
N LEU A 29 -22.30 -4.19 10.17
CA LEU A 29 -21.07 -4.48 9.46
C LEU A 29 -21.37 -5.67 8.52
N TYR A 30 -21.93 -5.38 7.35
CA TYR A 30 -21.94 -6.34 6.27
C TYR A 30 -20.50 -6.44 5.77
N ALA A 31 -19.89 -7.59 5.96
CA ALA A 31 -18.68 -7.97 5.26
C ALA A 31 -19.00 -8.00 3.77
N HIS A 32 -18.65 -6.95 3.06
CA HIS A 32 -18.76 -6.90 1.61
C HIS A 32 -17.52 -7.59 1.02
N GLY A 33 -17.75 -8.55 0.11
CA GLY A 33 -16.69 -9.26 -0.59
C GLY A 33 -15.95 -8.35 -1.56
N GLY A 34 -14.94 -7.67 -1.06
CA GLY A 34 -13.95 -6.90 -1.80
C GLY A 34 -12.64 -7.02 -1.02
N GLY A 35 -11.53 -7.33 -1.71
CA GLY A 35 -10.21 -7.33 -1.08
C GLY A 35 -9.94 -5.96 -0.46
N LEU A 36 -9.28 -5.95 0.71
CA LEU A 36 -8.78 -4.72 1.31
C LEU A 36 -7.47 -4.34 0.64
N ASP A 37 -7.24 -3.06 0.44
CA ASP A 37 -5.94 -2.57 -0.01
C ASP A 37 -4.93 -2.51 1.14
N ALA A 38 -3.72 -2.01 0.83
CA ALA A 38 -2.62 -1.89 1.77
C ALA A 38 -2.93 -1.06 3.05
N TYR A 39 -3.98 -0.27 3.03
CA TYR A 39 -4.44 0.50 4.20
C TYR A 39 -5.56 -0.20 4.97
N GLY A 40 -5.89 -1.42 4.61
CA GLY A 40 -7.04 -2.12 5.17
C GLY A 40 -8.38 -1.52 4.78
N CYS A 41 -8.44 -0.86 3.63
CA CYS A 41 -9.59 -0.12 3.14
C CYS A 41 -10.04 -0.66 1.78
N HIS A 42 -11.24 -0.29 1.33
CA HIS A 42 -11.69 -0.56 -0.03
C HIS A 42 -12.76 0.44 -0.50
N SER A 43 -12.88 0.57 -1.82
CA SER A 43 -13.94 1.36 -2.45
C SER A 43 -15.25 0.58 -2.46
N GLN A 44 -16.34 1.26 -2.14
CA GLN A 44 -17.68 0.69 -2.20
C GLN A 44 -18.39 1.21 -3.46
N SER A 45 -18.61 0.33 -4.43
CA SER A 45 -19.16 0.69 -5.75
C SER A 45 -20.57 1.31 -5.71
N HIS A 46 -21.37 0.99 -4.69
CA HIS A 46 -22.75 1.49 -4.60
C HIS A 46 -22.86 2.90 -3.98
N SER A 47 -21.90 3.31 -3.17
CA SER A 47 -21.91 4.61 -2.48
C SER A 47 -20.81 5.55 -2.94
N ASN A 48 -19.96 5.12 -3.84
CA ASN A 48 -18.78 5.86 -4.30
C ASN A 48 -17.88 6.33 -3.12
N SER A 49 -17.93 5.59 -1.99
CA SER A 49 -17.17 5.87 -0.78
C SER A 49 -16.00 4.91 -0.63
N TYR A 50 -15.02 5.32 0.15
CA TYR A 50 -13.85 4.51 0.50
C TYR A 50 -13.83 4.36 2.02
N HIS A 51 -13.79 3.14 2.53
CA HIS A 51 -13.87 2.88 3.96
C HIS A 51 -12.89 1.79 4.42
N CYS A 52 -12.47 1.89 5.67
CA CYS A 52 -11.41 1.10 6.24
C CYS A 52 -11.93 0.11 7.27
N HIS A 53 -11.43 -1.12 7.20
CA HIS A 53 -11.75 -2.22 8.11
C HIS A 53 -10.62 -2.59 9.07
N ASN A 54 -9.40 -2.05 8.83
CA ASN A 54 -8.20 -2.28 9.63
C ASN A 54 -7.40 -0.99 9.81
N GLY A 55 -6.38 -1.02 10.68
CA GLY A 55 -5.40 0.03 10.88
C GLY A 55 -5.94 1.27 11.58
N ASP A 56 -5.21 2.36 11.50
CA ASP A 56 -5.49 3.63 12.19
C ASP A 56 -6.83 4.27 11.78
N TYR A 57 -7.35 3.89 10.62
CA TYR A 57 -8.60 4.40 10.07
C TYR A 57 -9.77 3.41 10.18
N LEU A 58 -9.66 2.41 11.06
CA LEU A 58 -10.72 1.43 11.30
C LEU A 58 -12.09 2.11 11.52
N GLY A 59 -13.07 1.76 10.67
CA GLY A 59 -14.43 2.29 10.72
C GLY A 59 -14.60 3.69 10.15
N VAL A 60 -13.55 4.32 9.62
CA VAL A 60 -13.64 5.63 8.96
C VAL A 60 -14.12 5.46 7.52
N VAL A 61 -14.98 6.36 7.08
CA VAL A 61 -15.52 6.42 5.71
C VAL A 61 -15.09 7.75 5.08
N PHE A 62 -14.46 7.65 3.93
CA PHE A 62 -14.04 8.80 3.12
C PHE A 62 -14.93 8.93 1.89
N ALA A 63 -15.03 10.15 1.34
CA ALA A 63 -15.80 10.42 0.13
C ALA A 63 -15.22 9.68 -1.11
N SER A 64 -13.92 9.43 -1.12
CA SER A 64 -13.20 8.65 -2.14
C SER A 64 -11.82 8.24 -1.63
N GLN A 65 -11.13 7.38 -2.34
CA GLN A 65 -9.73 7.01 -2.07
C GLN A 65 -8.83 8.27 -2.15
N GLU A 66 -9.06 9.18 -3.10
CA GLU A 66 -8.27 10.41 -3.19
C GLU A 66 -8.49 11.32 -1.97
N ALA A 67 -9.71 11.34 -1.40
CA ALA A 67 -9.99 12.11 -0.18
C ALA A 67 -9.22 11.53 1.01
N PHE A 68 -9.16 10.20 1.13
CA PHE A 68 -8.33 9.52 2.11
C PHE A 68 -6.85 9.85 1.94
N LEU A 69 -6.31 9.70 0.72
CA LEU A 69 -4.91 9.97 0.44
C LEU A 69 -4.53 11.44 0.69
N ARG A 70 -5.40 12.39 0.38
CA ARG A 70 -5.19 13.82 0.71
C ARG A 70 -5.10 14.04 2.22
N GLN A 71 -5.96 13.40 3.00
CA GLN A 71 -5.90 13.51 4.47
C GLN A 71 -4.62 12.89 5.01
N LEU A 72 -4.28 11.69 4.58
CA LEU A 72 -3.08 10.98 4.95
C LEU A 72 -1.81 11.81 4.64
N ASN A 73 -1.73 12.40 3.46
CA ASN A 73 -0.62 13.27 3.06
C ASN A 73 -0.55 14.57 3.88
N SER A 74 -1.71 15.15 4.25
CA SER A 74 -1.76 16.32 5.12
C SER A 74 -1.22 16.00 6.51
N GLU A 75 -1.58 14.86 7.08
CA GLU A 75 -1.09 14.40 8.39
C GLU A 75 0.41 14.09 8.36
N ARG A 76 0.88 13.48 7.27
CA ARG A 76 2.31 13.21 7.03
C ARG A 76 3.14 14.48 6.85
N SER A 77 2.61 15.49 6.18
CA SER A 77 3.33 16.76 5.98
C SER A 77 3.60 17.51 7.29
N THR A 78 2.76 17.34 8.29
CA THR A 78 2.97 17.92 9.64
C THR A 78 4.05 17.17 10.45
N LYS A 79 4.33 15.90 10.14
CA LYS A 79 5.37 15.09 10.78
C LYS A 79 6.75 15.17 10.09
N ARG A 80 6.88 15.95 9.01
CA ARG A 80 8.02 15.94 8.07
C ARG A 80 9.31 16.61 8.56
N SER A 81 9.54 16.76 9.86
CA SER A 81 10.77 17.41 10.36
C SER A 81 11.97 16.48 10.57
N ASP A 82 11.81 15.17 10.41
CA ASP A 82 12.90 14.21 10.61
C ASP A 82 12.96 13.20 9.45
N ARG A 83 13.86 13.43 8.47
CA ARG A 83 14.20 12.43 7.47
C ARG A 83 15.03 11.35 8.16
N SER A 84 14.36 10.35 8.70
CA SER A 84 15.04 9.18 9.25
C SER A 84 15.95 8.53 8.19
N VAL A 85 17.05 7.97 8.62
CA VAL A 85 17.93 7.19 7.72
C VAL A 85 17.18 5.92 7.29
N TYR A 86 17.17 5.63 5.98
CA TYR A 86 16.59 4.40 5.47
C TYR A 86 17.25 3.17 6.11
N LYS A 87 16.41 2.27 6.58
CA LYS A 87 16.80 0.93 7.05
C LYS A 87 15.83 -0.07 6.42
N ARG A 88 16.38 -1.04 5.68
CA ARG A 88 15.57 -2.09 5.04
C ARG A 88 14.72 -2.86 6.07
N ASP A 89 15.29 -3.12 7.23
CA ASP A 89 14.62 -3.88 8.30
C ASP A 89 13.39 -3.17 8.88
N ASP A 90 13.27 -1.85 8.72
CA ASP A 90 12.05 -1.13 9.11
C ASP A 90 10.87 -1.46 8.17
N TYR A 91 11.14 -1.93 6.96
CA TYR A 91 10.17 -2.29 5.92
C TYR A 91 9.97 -3.79 5.82
N LEU A 92 11.06 -4.51 5.66
CA LEU A 92 11.08 -5.92 5.32
C LEU A 92 12.16 -6.64 6.15
N PRO A 93 11.94 -6.84 7.46
CA PRO A 93 12.85 -7.65 8.28
C PRO A 93 12.84 -9.11 7.81
N TYR A 94 11.72 -9.56 7.29
CA TYR A 94 11.50 -10.86 6.64
C TYR A 94 10.21 -10.77 5.80
N TRP A 95 10.05 -11.67 4.83
CA TRP A 95 8.81 -11.85 4.10
C TRP A 95 7.72 -12.35 5.06
N ALA A 96 6.60 -11.64 5.13
CA ALA A 96 5.52 -11.98 6.04
C ALA A 96 4.77 -13.25 5.58
N ASP A 97 4.28 -14.00 6.54
CA ASP A 97 3.25 -15.02 6.39
C ASP A 97 2.00 -14.46 7.10
N SER A 98 1.17 -13.74 6.35
CA SER A 98 0.12 -12.91 6.94
C SER A 98 -1.14 -13.68 7.31
N ASP A 99 -1.40 -14.81 6.68
CA ASP A 99 -2.56 -15.67 6.93
C ASP A 99 -2.21 -16.92 7.76
N GLY A 100 -0.91 -17.16 8.00
CA GLY A 100 -0.41 -18.22 8.88
C GLY A 100 -0.45 -19.61 8.25
N ASP A 101 -0.42 -19.70 6.91
CA ASP A 101 -0.44 -20.98 6.18
C ASP A 101 0.95 -21.56 5.92
N CYS A 102 2.00 -20.91 6.41
CA CYS A 102 3.42 -21.16 6.26
C CYS A 102 4.03 -20.73 4.91
N ILE A 103 3.25 -20.18 4.00
CA ILE A 103 3.75 -19.65 2.73
C ILE A 103 3.93 -18.14 2.91
N ASN A 104 5.16 -17.66 2.89
CA ASN A 104 5.40 -16.23 3.04
C ASN A 104 5.18 -15.47 1.73
N THR A 105 5.10 -14.13 1.81
CA THR A 105 4.85 -13.22 0.68
C THR A 105 5.71 -13.53 -0.55
N ARG A 106 7.00 -13.86 -0.39
CA ARG A 106 7.85 -14.25 -1.52
C ARG A 106 7.29 -15.45 -2.27
N HIS A 107 6.91 -16.50 -1.54
CA HIS A 107 6.41 -17.74 -2.14
C HIS A 107 4.99 -17.57 -2.68
N GLU A 108 4.18 -16.70 -2.07
CA GLU A 108 2.88 -16.30 -2.60
C GLU A 108 3.00 -15.65 -4.00
N VAL A 109 3.92 -14.69 -4.17
CA VAL A 109 4.18 -14.07 -5.47
C VAL A 109 4.66 -15.11 -6.47
N LEU A 110 5.59 -16.01 -6.08
CA LEU A 110 6.06 -17.08 -6.94
C LEU A 110 4.93 -18.02 -7.39
N ILE A 111 3.95 -18.31 -6.54
CA ILE A 111 2.79 -19.13 -6.89
C ILE A 111 1.90 -18.39 -7.88
N VAL A 112 1.59 -17.13 -7.60
CA VAL A 112 0.66 -16.33 -8.42
C VAL A 112 1.22 -16.01 -9.79
N GLU A 113 2.52 -15.70 -9.90
CA GLU A 113 3.15 -15.31 -11.16
C GLU A 113 3.68 -16.47 -11.98
N SER A 114 3.63 -17.69 -11.46
CA SER A 114 4.05 -18.86 -12.24
C SER A 114 3.07 -19.16 -13.37
N ARG A 115 3.59 -19.34 -14.57
CA ARG A 115 2.83 -19.67 -15.79
C ARG A 115 2.33 -21.11 -15.84
N ILE A 116 2.86 -21.95 -14.96
CA ILE A 116 2.48 -23.35 -14.77
C ILE A 116 2.25 -23.62 -13.27
N SER A 117 1.64 -24.76 -12.95
CA SER A 117 1.53 -25.16 -11.55
C SER A 117 2.93 -25.33 -10.94
N VAL A 118 3.17 -24.66 -9.82
CA VAL A 118 4.45 -24.77 -9.10
C VAL A 118 4.60 -26.14 -8.42
N THR A 119 5.86 -26.55 -8.22
CA THR A 119 6.19 -27.66 -7.31
C THR A 119 6.50 -27.10 -5.96
N MET A 120 5.81 -27.59 -4.93
CA MET A 120 6.06 -27.22 -3.54
C MET A 120 7.03 -28.19 -2.87
N SER A 121 7.69 -27.73 -1.81
CA SER A 121 8.49 -28.56 -0.91
C SER A 121 7.62 -29.62 -0.22
N GLU A 122 8.24 -30.64 0.38
CA GLU A 122 7.53 -31.74 1.07
C GLU A 122 6.56 -31.26 2.17
N ASN A 123 6.92 -30.18 2.87
CA ASN A 123 6.06 -29.56 3.90
C ASN A 123 5.03 -28.57 3.35
N GLY A 124 5.04 -28.31 2.05
CA GLY A 124 4.10 -27.39 1.37
C GLY A 124 4.38 -25.91 1.56
N CYS A 125 5.46 -25.52 2.27
CA CYS A 125 5.69 -24.11 2.65
C CYS A 125 6.55 -23.31 1.67
N PHE A 126 7.23 -23.97 0.70
CA PHE A 126 8.16 -23.32 -0.21
C PHE A 126 7.95 -23.78 -1.65
N VAL A 127 8.02 -22.84 -2.57
CA VAL A 127 8.08 -23.13 -4.01
C VAL A 127 9.49 -23.65 -4.34
N VAL A 128 9.56 -24.78 -5.00
CA VAL A 128 10.82 -25.46 -5.41
C VAL A 128 11.09 -25.27 -6.89
N SER A 129 10.04 -25.25 -7.73
CA SER A 129 10.14 -24.99 -9.15
C SER A 129 8.82 -24.47 -9.72
N GLY A 130 8.89 -23.79 -10.84
CA GLY A 130 7.76 -23.24 -11.59
C GLY A 130 8.22 -22.80 -12.96
N GLU A 131 7.50 -21.89 -13.59
CA GLU A 131 7.91 -21.18 -14.80
C GLU A 131 7.52 -19.72 -14.69
N TRP A 132 8.48 -18.83 -14.68
CA TRP A 132 8.28 -17.39 -14.50
C TRP A 132 8.82 -16.63 -15.70
N LEU A 133 8.02 -15.72 -16.25
CA LEU A 133 8.47 -14.74 -17.20
C LEU A 133 8.93 -13.48 -16.46
N ASP A 134 10.20 -13.19 -16.53
CA ASP A 134 10.69 -11.87 -16.13
C ASP A 134 10.37 -10.86 -17.25
N ASN A 135 9.42 -9.97 -16.98
CA ASN A 135 9.01 -8.93 -17.94
C ASN A 135 10.14 -7.94 -18.23
N ALA A 136 11.01 -7.68 -17.25
CA ALA A 136 12.11 -6.73 -17.38
C ALA A 136 13.15 -7.18 -18.41
N THR A 137 13.39 -8.49 -18.56
CA THR A 137 14.37 -9.05 -19.49
C THR A 137 13.73 -9.84 -20.64
N ASN A 138 12.43 -10.14 -20.55
CA ASN A 138 11.70 -11.04 -21.44
C ASN A 138 12.30 -12.46 -21.47
N LYS A 139 12.85 -12.92 -20.34
CA LYS A 139 13.41 -14.26 -20.16
C LYS A 139 12.49 -15.13 -19.32
N ILE A 140 12.59 -16.45 -19.52
CA ILE A 140 11.86 -17.43 -18.70
C ILE A 140 12.82 -18.12 -17.75
N PHE A 141 12.42 -18.22 -16.50
CA PHE A 141 13.14 -18.90 -15.42
C PHE A 141 12.31 -20.06 -14.87
N THR A 142 12.97 -21.12 -14.43
CA THR A 142 12.31 -22.30 -13.85
C THR A 142 12.80 -22.65 -12.46
N ASN A 143 13.92 -22.04 -12.03
CA ASN A 143 14.46 -22.17 -10.69
C ASN A 143 14.18 -20.84 -9.93
N PRO A 144 13.48 -20.89 -8.78
CA PRO A 144 13.17 -19.68 -8.01
C PRO A 144 14.40 -19.04 -7.36
N GLU A 145 15.58 -19.71 -7.38
CA GLU A 145 16.84 -19.13 -6.90
C GLU A 145 17.48 -18.15 -7.91
N ASP A 146 17.06 -18.19 -9.18
CA ASP A 146 17.57 -17.31 -10.24
C ASP A 146 16.78 -16.00 -10.36
N ILE A 147 15.74 -15.85 -9.54
CA ILE A 147 14.83 -14.69 -9.56
C ILE A 147 14.60 -14.14 -8.14
N ASP A 148 14.49 -12.85 -8.06
CA ASP A 148 14.02 -12.11 -6.88
C ASP A 148 12.53 -11.78 -6.97
N ILE A 149 11.95 -11.39 -5.83
CA ILE A 149 10.71 -10.61 -5.82
C ILE A 149 11.11 -9.16 -5.64
N ASP A 150 10.97 -8.43 -6.76
CA ASP A 150 11.26 -7.02 -6.83
C ASP A 150 10.09 -6.17 -6.34
N HIS A 151 10.39 -5.09 -5.63
CA HIS A 151 9.45 -4.01 -5.40
C HIS A 151 9.53 -3.04 -6.58
N THR A 152 8.51 -2.96 -7.41
CA THR A 152 8.49 -2.07 -8.59
C THR A 152 8.95 -0.66 -8.21
N VAL A 153 8.42 -0.08 -7.11
CA VAL A 153 9.01 1.08 -6.43
C VAL A 153 9.85 0.58 -5.27
N ALA A 154 11.17 0.62 -5.41
CA ALA A 154 12.09 0.12 -4.40
C ALA A 154 11.83 0.73 -3.01
N LEU A 155 12.03 -0.05 -1.94
CA LEU A 155 11.75 0.40 -0.56
C LEU A 155 12.51 1.67 -0.17
N SER A 156 13.75 1.83 -0.63
CA SER A 156 14.55 3.03 -0.36
C SER A 156 14.09 4.21 -1.20
N GLU A 157 13.59 3.99 -2.42
CA GLU A 157 12.94 5.03 -3.22
C GLU A 157 11.62 5.49 -2.58
N ALA A 158 10.77 4.55 -2.16
CA ALA A 158 9.57 4.87 -1.41
C ALA A 158 9.90 5.71 -0.15
N HIS A 159 10.98 5.35 0.56
CA HIS A 159 11.45 6.10 1.73
C HIS A 159 11.78 7.56 1.39
N ARG A 160 12.53 7.78 0.33
CA ARG A 160 12.90 9.14 -0.17
C ARG A 160 11.68 9.93 -0.61
N SER A 161 10.72 9.24 -1.22
CA SER A 161 9.51 9.82 -1.79
C SER A 161 8.40 10.13 -0.76
N GLY A 162 8.60 9.81 0.52
CA GLY A 162 7.63 10.16 1.58
C GLY A 162 7.41 9.07 2.63
N ALA A 163 7.69 7.80 2.33
CA ALA A 163 7.53 6.69 3.26
C ALA A 163 8.43 6.76 4.50
N SER A 164 9.42 7.68 4.53
CA SER A 164 10.19 7.98 5.74
C SER A 164 9.31 8.39 6.93
N SER A 165 8.12 8.95 6.67
CA SER A 165 7.15 9.38 7.68
C SER A 165 6.17 8.27 8.10
N TRP A 166 6.19 7.11 7.44
CA TRP A 166 5.32 5.99 7.75
C TRP A 166 5.71 5.31 9.07
N THR A 167 4.72 4.73 9.72
CA THR A 167 4.97 3.78 10.82
C THR A 167 5.65 2.52 10.29
N ASN A 168 6.26 1.74 11.17
CA ASN A 168 6.86 0.46 10.75
C ASN A 168 5.79 -0.53 10.26
N GLU A 169 4.56 -0.44 10.75
CA GLU A 169 3.44 -1.24 10.26
C GLU A 169 3.08 -0.87 8.81
N GLU A 170 2.94 0.43 8.49
CA GLU A 170 2.68 0.89 7.11
C GLU A 170 3.81 0.51 6.16
N LYS A 171 5.06 0.61 6.61
CA LYS A 171 6.23 0.17 5.84
C LYS A 171 6.20 -1.32 5.54
N ASN A 172 5.84 -2.14 6.54
CA ASN A 172 5.75 -3.59 6.39
C ASN A 172 4.57 -3.99 5.48
N ILE A 173 3.42 -3.32 5.60
CA ILE A 173 2.27 -3.50 4.69
C ILE A 173 2.69 -3.24 3.25
N PHE A 174 3.35 -2.11 2.98
CA PHE A 174 3.84 -1.79 1.64
C PHE A 174 4.80 -2.86 1.10
N ALA A 175 5.75 -3.30 1.94
CA ALA A 175 6.77 -4.25 1.54
C ALA A 175 6.21 -5.67 1.28
N ASN A 176 5.03 -6.01 1.80
CA ASN A 176 4.38 -7.30 1.67
C ASN A 176 3.01 -7.21 0.96
N ASP A 177 2.77 -6.17 0.15
CA ASP A 177 1.47 -5.98 -0.48
C ASP A 177 1.22 -6.98 -1.61
N LEU A 178 0.37 -7.97 -1.32
CA LEU A 178 -0.13 -8.97 -2.27
C LEU A 178 -1.44 -8.55 -2.95
N LEU A 179 -2.09 -7.48 -2.48
CA LEU A 179 -3.39 -7.07 -2.99
C LEU A 179 -3.27 -6.23 -4.25
N ASN A 180 -2.17 -5.50 -4.38
CA ASN A 180 -1.83 -4.76 -5.59
C ASN A 180 -0.69 -5.45 -6.35
N SER A 181 -1.04 -6.18 -7.39
CA SER A 181 -0.08 -6.91 -8.23
C SER A 181 0.96 -6.02 -8.96
N ALA A 182 0.82 -4.70 -8.88
CA ALA A 182 1.83 -3.78 -9.39
C ALA A 182 3.04 -3.66 -8.45
N VAL A 183 2.87 -3.91 -7.13
CA VAL A 183 3.89 -3.63 -6.11
C VAL A 183 5.03 -4.63 -6.14
N LEU A 184 4.72 -5.91 -6.28
CA LEU A 184 5.67 -7.02 -6.25
C LEU A 184 5.62 -7.77 -7.57
N GLU A 185 6.78 -8.06 -8.15
CA GLU A 185 6.89 -8.87 -9.38
C GLU A 185 8.18 -9.69 -9.37
N VAL A 186 8.18 -10.79 -10.10
CA VAL A 186 9.40 -11.57 -10.33
C VAL A 186 10.36 -10.81 -11.24
N MET A 187 11.64 -10.80 -10.91
CA MET A 187 12.70 -10.18 -11.71
C MET A 187 13.98 -11.02 -11.59
N GLU A 188 14.72 -11.16 -12.71
CA GLU A 188 16.07 -11.75 -12.70
C GLU A 188 16.95 -11.07 -11.66
N ASP A 189 17.67 -11.86 -10.84
CA ASP A 189 18.46 -11.36 -9.71
C ASP A 189 19.48 -10.28 -10.13
N ASP A 190 20.27 -10.50 -11.19
CA ASP A 190 21.25 -9.52 -11.70
C ASP A 190 20.55 -8.22 -12.20
N THR A 191 19.38 -8.35 -12.79
CA THR A 191 18.58 -7.23 -13.29
C THR A 191 18.02 -6.42 -12.12
N ASN A 192 17.49 -7.09 -11.09
CA ASN A 192 17.03 -6.46 -9.85
C ASN A 192 18.19 -5.75 -9.13
N ALA A 193 19.35 -6.39 -8.99
CA ALA A 193 20.55 -5.76 -8.43
C ALA A 193 20.97 -4.51 -9.22
N THR A 194 20.87 -4.53 -10.57
CA THR A 194 21.19 -3.38 -11.42
C THR A 194 20.16 -2.25 -11.30
N LYS A 195 18.87 -2.57 -11.19
CA LYS A 195 17.81 -1.60 -10.90
C LYS A 195 18.09 -0.89 -9.57
N GLY A 196 18.30 -1.66 -8.51
CA GLY A 196 18.55 -1.14 -7.17
C GLY A 196 17.40 -0.24 -6.71
N ASP A 197 17.71 1.00 -6.34
CA ASP A 197 16.73 1.99 -5.88
C ASP A 197 16.52 3.17 -6.85
N LYS A 198 16.82 2.94 -8.11
CA LYS A 198 16.72 3.95 -9.17
C LYS A 198 15.27 4.16 -9.60
N ASP A 199 14.95 5.43 -9.91
CA ASP A 199 13.67 5.81 -10.51
C ASP A 199 13.68 5.68 -12.04
N PRO A 200 12.56 5.85 -12.75
CA PRO A 200 12.49 5.76 -14.21
C PRO A 200 13.34 6.77 -14.98
N SER A 201 13.87 7.83 -14.34
CA SER A 201 14.83 8.75 -14.97
C SER A 201 16.27 8.22 -14.94
N GLU A 202 16.54 7.24 -14.10
CA GLU A 202 17.87 6.66 -13.87
C GLU A 202 18.00 5.24 -14.41
N TRP A 203 16.88 4.49 -14.44
CA TRP A 203 16.86 3.11 -14.90
C TRP A 203 15.49 2.73 -15.49
N LEU A 204 15.52 1.98 -16.56
CA LEU A 204 14.37 1.34 -17.17
C LEU A 204 14.72 -0.13 -17.46
N PRO A 205 13.73 -1.03 -17.46
CA PRO A 205 13.93 -2.43 -17.84
C PRO A 205 14.70 -2.59 -19.15
N PRO A 206 15.62 -3.57 -19.28
CA PRO A 206 16.28 -3.88 -20.56
C PRO A 206 15.30 -4.18 -21.70
N ASN A 207 14.16 -4.79 -21.40
CA ASN A 207 13.07 -5.01 -22.33
C ASN A 207 12.28 -3.72 -22.58
N THR A 208 12.54 -3.08 -23.72
CA THR A 208 11.90 -1.80 -24.07
C THR A 208 10.39 -1.90 -24.28
N GLU A 209 9.86 -3.08 -24.62
CA GLU A 209 8.42 -3.30 -24.78
C GLU A 209 7.69 -3.22 -23.43
N TYR A 210 8.40 -3.46 -22.33
CA TYR A 210 7.86 -3.38 -20.98
C TYR A 210 7.89 -1.98 -20.37
N HIS A 211 8.57 -1.01 -20.98
CA HIS A 211 8.72 0.35 -20.40
C HIS A 211 7.39 1.01 -20.06
N PHE A 212 6.39 0.90 -20.97
CA PHE A 212 5.09 1.52 -20.74
C PHE A 212 4.38 0.94 -19.51
N ASP A 213 4.31 -0.39 -19.42
CA ASP A 213 3.63 -1.08 -18.31
C ASP A 213 4.40 -0.90 -16.99
N TYR A 214 5.73 -0.97 -17.02
CA TYR A 214 6.58 -0.71 -15.86
C TYR A 214 6.36 0.70 -15.29
N VAL A 215 6.41 1.72 -16.13
CA VAL A 215 6.24 3.12 -15.70
C VAL A 215 4.79 3.39 -15.27
N LYS A 216 3.81 2.75 -15.89
CA LYS A 216 2.42 2.81 -15.46
C LYS A 216 2.23 2.22 -14.06
N LYS A 217 2.78 1.03 -13.78
CA LYS A 217 2.80 0.43 -12.43
C LYS A 217 3.46 1.36 -11.42
N TRP A 218 4.60 1.95 -11.77
CA TRP A 218 5.33 2.91 -10.94
C TRP A 218 4.46 4.08 -10.52
N VAL A 219 3.78 4.72 -11.46
CA VAL A 219 2.88 5.86 -11.19
C VAL A 219 1.70 5.43 -10.34
N GLU A 220 1.09 4.29 -10.65
CA GLU A 220 -0.02 3.73 -9.88
C GLU A 220 0.36 3.52 -8.42
N ILE A 221 1.49 2.87 -8.14
CA ILE A 221 1.99 2.63 -6.79
C ILE A 221 2.24 3.95 -6.06
N LYS A 222 2.97 4.87 -6.67
CA LYS A 222 3.26 6.16 -6.00
C LYS A 222 1.98 6.93 -5.67
N ASN A 223 0.98 6.90 -6.54
CA ASN A 223 -0.30 7.55 -6.29
C ASN A 223 -1.09 6.85 -5.17
N ILE A 224 -1.20 5.51 -5.19
CA ILE A 224 -1.91 4.75 -4.16
C ILE A 224 -1.28 4.98 -2.78
N TYR A 225 0.04 4.99 -2.70
CA TYR A 225 0.76 5.15 -1.44
C TYR A 225 1.06 6.61 -1.06
N GLY A 226 0.60 7.58 -1.86
CA GLY A 226 0.81 9.01 -1.62
C GLY A 226 2.28 9.41 -1.61
N LEU A 227 3.09 8.76 -2.43
CA LEU A 227 4.49 9.07 -2.62
C LEU A 227 4.67 10.23 -3.59
N THR A 228 5.72 11.01 -3.39
CA THR A 228 6.03 12.18 -4.23
C THR A 228 6.89 11.78 -5.42
N PHE A 229 6.81 12.59 -6.49
CA PHE A 229 7.61 12.43 -7.69
C PHE A 229 8.61 13.58 -7.81
N GLU A 230 9.86 13.27 -8.14
CA GLU A 230 10.86 14.28 -8.48
C GLU A 230 10.66 14.81 -9.91
N GLU A 231 11.14 16.02 -10.21
CA GLU A 231 10.93 16.65 -11.53
C GLU A 231 11.60 15.89 -12.70
N LYS A 232 12.76 15.26 -12.46
CA LYS A 232 13.41 14.40 -13.47
C LYS A 232 12.60 13.14 -13.73
N GLU A 233 12.11 12.51 -12.65
CA GLU A 233 11.23 11.35 -12.69
C GLU A 233 9.95 11.66 -13.46
N LYS A 234 9.25 12.77 -13.15
CA LYS A 234 8.06 13.22 -13.89
C LYS A 234 8.35 13.42 -15.38
N SER A 235 9.50 13.98 -15.71
CA SER A 235 9.91 14.20 -17.10
C SER A 235 10.10 12.88 -17.84
N ALA A 236 10.76 11.88 -17.23
CA ALA A 236 10.93 10.55 -17.79
C ALA A 236 9.59 9.82 -17.96
N ILE A 237 8.72 9.88 -16.95
CA ILE A 237 7.38 9.30 -16.99
C ILE A 237 6.57 9.90 -18.14
N LYS A 238 6.53 11.23 -18.28
CA LYS A 238 5.82 11.91 -19.39
C LYS A 238 6.36 11.55 -20.77
N HIS A 239 7.66 11.30 -20.87
CA HIS A 239 8.26 10.86 -22.13
C HIS A 239 7.74 9.48 -22.56
N ILE A 240 7.46 8.58 -21.61
CA ILE A 240 7.03 7.20 -21.87
C ILE A 240 5.52 7.08 -21.97
N LEU A 241 4.78 7.67 -21.04
CA LEU A 241 3.32 7.54 -20.95
C LEU A 241 2.53 8.61 -21.69
N GLY A 242 3.19 9.73 -22.06
CA GLY A 242 2.55 10.89 -22.67
C GLY A 242 2.41 12.08 -21.73
N SER A 243 2.18 13.27 -22.30
CA SER A 243 2.18 14.55 -21.57
C SER A 243 0.98 14.74 -20.64
N ASP A 244 -0.10 13.99 -20.84
CA ASP A 244 -1.41 14.22 -20.20
C ASP A 244 -1.52 13.53 -18.83
N ILE A 245 -0.42 12.94 -18.34
CA ILE A 245 -0.39 12.30 -17.03
C ILE A 245 -0.36 13.36 -15.92
N GLU A 246 -1.23 13.19 -14.93
CA GLU A 246 -1.26 13.97 -13.69
C GLU A 246 -0.55 13.22 -12.55
N PHE A 247 0.08 13.97 -11.63
CA PHE A 247 0.88 13.46 -10.50
C PHE A 247 0.33 13.92 -9.16
#